data_41d68730d3df11c1892861b894a38713
#
_entry.id   41d68730d3df11c1892861b894a38713
#
_cell.length_a   1.000
_cell.length_b   1.000
_cell.length_c   1.000
_cell.angle_alpha   90.00
_cell.angle_beta   90.00
_cell.angle_gamma   90.00
#
_symmetry.space_group_name_H-M   'P 1'
#
loop_
_entity.id
_entity.type
_entity.pdbx_description
1 polymer ?
#
loop_
_entity_poly.entity_id
_entity_poly.type
_entity_poly.pdbx_seq_one_letter_code
_entity_poly.pdbx_strand_id
1 'polypeptide(L)'
;MATSVTTFTASDFGRTLASNGDGCDHGWGAHHFVVGGAVRGGIHGRFPVVALNTDEDVGSGRLLPTTAVVQYASTLARWFGVPDAALADALPYITSFSQRDLGFLS
;
A
#
# COMPACT_ATOMS: atom_id res chain seq x y z
N MET A 1 22.90 11.13 -6.25
CA MET A 1 22.09 9.95 -6.65
C MET A 1 21.12 9.46 -5.55
N ALA A 2 21.37 9.78 -4.28
CA ALA A 2 20.51 9.28 -3.17
C ALA A 2 19.04 9.71 -3.33
N THR A 3 18.77 10.90 -3.85
CA THR A 3 17.40 11.38 -4.10
C THR A 3 16.79 10.89 -5.41
N SER A 4 17.55 10.17 -6.22
CA SER A 4 17.13 9.67 -7.54
C SER A 4 16.79 8.19 -7.54
N VAL A 5 16.98 7.50 -6.41
CA VAL A 5 16.72 6.06 -6.30
C VAL A 5 15.79 5.82 -5.10
N THR A 6 14.72 5.10 -5.34
CA THR A 6 13.77 4.69 -4.30
C THR A 6 13.56 3.18 -4.39
N THR A 7 13.72 2.50 -3.27
CA THR A 7 13.47 1.07 -3.15
C THR A 7 12.17 0.86 -2.38
N PHE A 8 11.29 0.02 -2.89
CA PHE A 8 10.01 -0.24 -2.25
C PHE A 8 9.69 -1.74 -2.27
N THR A 9 8.86 -2.16 -1.34
CA THR A 9 8.36 -3.54 -1.30
C THR A 9 6.98 -3.62 -1.95
N ALA A 10 6.68 -4.77 -2.52
CA ALA A 10 5.38 -5.06 -3.09
C ALA A 10 5.09 -6.56 -2.95
N SER A 11 3.80 -6.92 -2.94
CA SER A 11 3.38 -8.31 -2.85
C SER A 11 2.02 -8.48 -3.51
N ASP A 12 1.76 -9.69 -4.01
CA ASP A 12 0.46 -10.03 -4.61
C ASP A 12 -0.63 -10.20 -3.55
N PHE A 13 -0.25 -10.56 -2.31
CA PHE A 13 -1.21 -10.84 -1.24
C PHE A 13 -0.60 -10.53 0.12
N GLY A 14 -1.48 -10.34 1.10
CA GLY A 14 -1.11 -10.31 2.50
C GLY A 14 -1.35 -11.68 3.16
N ARG A 15 -1.31 -11.71 4.49
CA ARG A 15 -1.60 -12.92 5.27
C ARG A 15 -2.70 -12.64 6.28
N THR A 16 -3.45 -13.69 6.62
CA THR A 16 -4.48 -13.61 7.65
C THR A 16 -3.88 -13.67 9.03
N LEU A 17 -4.60 -13.18 10.03
CA LEU A 17 -4.20 -13.32 11.43
C LEU A 17 -4.35 -14.76 11.92
N ALA A 18 -5.33 -15.52 11.37
CA ALA A 18 -5.60 -16.88 11.80
C ALA A 18 -4.69 -17.88 11.08
N SER A 19 -4.21 -18.89 11.83
CA SER A 19 -3.45 -20.00 11.27
C SER A 19 -4.39 -21.06 10.68
N ASN A 20 -3.98 -21.69 9.59
CA ASN A 20 -4.69 -22.83 9.00
C ASN A 20 -4.06 -24.19 9.35
N GLY A 21 -3.08 -24.22 10.28
CA GLY A 21 -2.35 -25.41 10.66
C GLY A 21 -0.99 -25.56 10.00
N ASP A 22 -0.84 -25.05 8.78
CA ASP A 22 0.44 -25.05 8.02
C ASP A 22 1.01 -23.65 7.86
N GLY A 23 0.37 -22.63 8.42
CA GLY A 23 0.74 -21.23 8.31
C GLY A 23 -0.50 -20.36 8.32
N CYS A 24 -0.52 -19.32 7.50
CA CYS A 24 -1.66 -18.42 7.35
C CYS A 24 -2.14 -18.40 5.90
N ASP A 25 -3.44 -18.28 5.71
CA ASP A 25 -4.01 -18.13 4.38
C ASP A 25 -3.64 -16.77 3.77
N HIS A 26 -3.85 -16.64 2.45
CA HIS A 26 -3.70 -15.36 1.77
C HIS A 26 -4.75 -14.36 2.27
N GLY A 27 -4.33 -13.13 2.44
CA GLY A 27 -5.19 -12.03 2.88
C GLY A 27 -5.12 -10.85 1.92
N TRP A 28 -5.80 -9.77 2.29
CA TRP A 28 -6.04 -8.62 1.41
C TRP A 28 -4.93 -7.57 1.44
N GLY A 29 -4.18 -7.50 2.52
CA GLY A 29 -3.23 -6.41 2.68
C GLY A 29 -2.01 -6.76 3.51
N ALA A 30 -1.06 -5.85 3.49
CA ALA A 30 0.18 -5.94 4.23
C ALA A 30 0.73 -4.54 4.50
N HIS A 31 1.79 -4.47 5.29
CA HIS A 31 2.59 -3.26 5.44
C HIS A 31 3.76 -3.34 4.47
N HIS A 32 4.14 -2.20 3.92
CA HIS A 32 5.24 -2.09 2.98
C HIS A 32 6.28 -1.09 3.45
N PHE A 33 7.52 -1.28 2.99
CA PHE A 33 8.64 -0.40 3.29
C PHE A 33 9.07 0.34 2.04
N VAL A 34 9.45 1.61 2.22
CA VAL A 34 10.01 2.44 1.16
C VAL A 34 11.27 3.08 1.71
N VAL A 35 12.37 2.95 0.98
CA VAL A 35 13.69 3.45 1.39
C VAL A 35 14.31 4.24 0.26
N GLY A 36 14.81 5.42 0.57
CA GLY A 36 15.49 6.26 -0.40
C GLY A 36 15.73 7.66 0.13
N GLY A 37 16.60 8.42 -0.53
CA GLY A 37 16.94 9.78 -0.10
C GLY A 37 15.80 10.78 -0.22
N ALA A 38 14.82 10.51 -1.10
CA ALA A 38 13.64 11.36 -1.28
C ALA A 38 12.47 10.96 -0.36
N VAL A 39 12.60 9.87 0.40
CA VAL A 39 11.51 9.36 1.24
C VAL A 39 11.41 10.21 2.51
N ARG A 40 10.21 10.63 2.83
CA ARG A 40 9.88 11.25 4.12
C ARG A 40 9.68 10.15 5.13
N GLY A 41 10.61 10.01 6.07
CA GLY A 41 10.56 8.95 7.08
C GLY A 41 9.33 9.02 7.96
N GLY A 42 8.89 7.88 8.45
CA GLY A 42 7.74 7.75 9.32
C GLY A 42 6.75 6.71 8.85
N ILE A 43 5.61 6.69 9.51
CA ILE A 43 4.50 5.80 9.15
C ILE A 43 3.48 6.61 8.36
N HIS A 44 3.12 6.11 7.18
CA HIS A 44 2.12 6.73 6.30
C HIS A 44 0.91 5.80 6.19
N GLY A 45 -0.28 6.40 6.25
CA GLY A 45 -1.52 5.65 6.28
C GLY A 45 -1.96 5.31 7.70
N ARG A 46 -2.97 4.48 7.82
CA ARG A 46 -3.56 4.10 9.11
C ARG A 46 -3.50 2.58 9.26
N PHE A 47 -3.01 2.13 10.41
CA PHE A 47 -3.07 0.71 10.73
C PHE A 47 -4.53 0.30 10.95
N PRO A 48 -4.98 -0.85 10.39
CA PRO A 48 -6.27 -1.42 10.78
C PRO A 48 -6.17 -1.92 12.22
N VAL A 49 -7.34 -2.17 12.84
CA VAL A 49 -7.37 -2.81 14.15
C VAL A 49 -6.85 -4.24 14.00
N VAL A 50 -5.70 -4.53 14.59
CA VAL A 50 -5.04 -5.84 14.46
C VAL A 50 -5.63 -6.78 15.50
N ALA A 51 -6.83 -7.31 15.18
CA ALA A 51 -7.55 -8.25 16.03
C ALA A 51 -8.56 -9.02 15.17
N LEU A 52 -8.96 -10.19 15.65
CA LEU A 52 -10.02 -10.99 15.02
C LEU A 52 -11.40 -10.40 15.35
N ASN A 53 -12.35 -10.58 14.44
CA ASN A 53 -13.76 -10.23 14.62
C ASN A 53 -14.00 -8.73 14.88
N THR A 54 -13.15 -7.87 14.34
CA THR A 54 -13.36 -6.41 14.34
C THR A 54 -14.00 -5.99 13.02
N ASP A 55 -14.33 -4.69 12.89
CA ASP A 55 -14.90 -4.13 11.65
C ASP A 55 -13.95 -4.27 10.47
N GLU A 56 -12.63 -4.26 10.69
CA GLU A 56 -11.62 -4.44 9.66
C GLU A 56 -11.36 -5.91 9.33
N ASP A 57 -11.87 -6.87 10.10
CA ASP A 57 -11.75 -8.30 9.81
C ASP A 57 -12.88 -8.72 8.88
N VAL A 58 -12.56 -8.99 7.62
CA VAL A 58 -13.53 -9.45 6.61
C VAL A 58 -13.62 -10.96 6.51
N GLY A 59 -13.26 -11.66 7.58
CA GLY A 59 -13.37 -13.12 7.74
C GLY A 59 -12.03 -13.80 7.92
N SER A 60 -11.95 -14.72 8.86
CA SER A 60 -10.77 -15.56 9.14
C SER A 60 -9.49 -14.78 9.41
N GLY A 61 -9.60 -13.55 9.94
CA GLY A 61 -8.45 -12.68 10.18
C GLY A 61 -7.90 -12.01 8.93
N ARG A 62 -8.68 -11.89 7.86
CA ARG A 62 -8.33 -11.11 6.68
C ARG A 62 -8.67 -9.65 6.95
N LEU A 63 -7.68 -8.86 7.30
CA LEU A 63 -7.89 -7.44 7.60
C LEU A 63 -8.08 -6.63 6.33
N LEU A 64 -9.05 -5.72 6.37
CA LEU A 64 -9.30 -4.80 5.26
C LEU A 64 -8.21 -3.72 5.22
N PRO A 65 -7.49 -3.54 4.10
CA PRO A 65 -6.49 -2.48 3.99
C PRO A 65 -7.13 -1.09 4.10
N THR A 66 -6.41 -0.17 4.72
CA THR A 66 -6.84 1.24 4.83
C THR A 66 -6.34 2.10 3.69
N THR A 67 -5.40 1.61 2.90
CA THR A 67 -4.83 2.27 1.73
C THR A 67 -4.85 1.29 0.56
N ALA A 68 -5.31 1.74 -0.60
CA ALA A 68 -5.35 0.90 -1.79
C ALA A 68 -3.97 0.83 -2.45
N VAL A 69 -3.64 -0.31 -3.06
CA VAL A 69 -2.36 -0.50 -3.76
C VAL A 69 -2.19 0.50 -4.90
N VAL A 70 -3.28 0.93 -5.55
CA VAL A 70 -3.18 1.93 -6.62
C VAL A 70 -2.76 3.30 -6.09
N GLN A 71 -3.11 3.65 -4.84
CA GLN A 71 -2.66 4.89 -4.21
C GLN A 71 -1.15 4.83 -3.91
N TYR A 72 -0.67 3.70 -3.45
CA TYR A 72 0.75 3.43 -3.24
C TYR A 72 1.52 3.53 -4.56
N ALA A 73 1.05 2.82 -5.58
CA ALA A 73 1.65 2.83 -6.92
C ALA A 73 1.60 4.22 -7.55
N SER A 74 0.53 4.97 -7.36
CA SER A 74 0.39 6.34 -7.87
C SER A 74 1.44 7.28 -7.26
N THR A 75 1.69 7.16 -5.95
CA THR A 75 2.71 7.96 -5.29
C THR A 75 4.10 7.71 -5.90
N LEU A 76 4.45 6.45 -6.12
CA LEU A 76 5.72 6.06 -6.74
C LEU A 76 5.79 6.53 -8.19
N ALA A 77 4.72 6.36 -8.96
CA ALA A 77 4.67 6.75 -10.36
C ALA A 77 4.81 8.26 -10.54
N ARG A 78 4.13 9.06 -9.71
CA ARG A 78 4.25 10.53 -9.73
C ARG A 78 5.67 10.97 -9.43
N TRP A 79 6.31 10.37 -8.44
CA TRP A 79 7.70 10.67 -8.12
C TRP A 79 8.62 10.32 -9.29
N PHE A 80 8.37 9.21 -9.97
CA PHE A 80 9.17 8.75 -11.12
C PHE A 80 8.97 9.63 -12.36
N GLY A 81 7.94 10.49 -12.38
CA GLY A 81 7.73 11.46 -13.44
C GLY A 81 6.47 11.21 -14.29
N VAL A 82 5.59 10.30 -13.90
CA VAL A 82 4.32 10.10 -14.61
C VAL A 82 3.39 11.28 -14.31
N PRO A 83 2.97 12.07 -15.32
CA PRO A 83 2.04 13.18 -15.08
C PRO A 83 0.65 12.70 -14.70
N ASP A 84 -0.10 13.53 -13.98
CA ASP A 84 -1.47 13.19 -13.55
C ASP A 84 -2.36 12.76 -14.70
N ALA A 85 -2.23 13.40 -15.87
CA ALA A 85 -3.03 13.07 -17.04
C ALA A 85 -2.78 11.64 -17.54
N ALA A 86 -1.61 11.06 -17.27
CA ALA A 86 -1.25 9.71 -17.69
C ALA A 86 -1.51 8.66 -16.59
N LEU A 87 -1.79 9.06 -15.35
CA LEU A 87 -2.01 8.11 -14.25
C LEU A 87 -3.19 7.20 -14.50
N ALA A 88 -4.28 7.71 -15.07
CA ALA A 88 -5.47 6.93 -15.35
C ALA A 88 -5.22 5.82 -16.39
N ASP A 89 -4.30 6.03 -17.32
CA ASP A 89 -3.90 5.02 -18.31
C ASP A 89 -3.02 3.94 -17.69
N ALA A 90 -2.09 4.34 -16.83
CA ALA A 90 -1.19 3.41 -16.14
C ALA A 90 -1.88 2.68 -14.99
N LEU A 91 -2.76 3.37 -14.28
CA LEU A 91 -3.48 2.88 -13.11
C LEU A 91 -4.96 3.21 -13.24
N PRO A 92 -5.74 2.41 -14.02
CA PRO A 92 -7.13 2.77 -14.36
C PRO A 92 -8.04 3.00 -13.14
N TYR A 93 -7.80 2.31 -12.03
CA TYR A 93 -8.63 2.44 -10.84
C TYR A 93 -8.30 3.66 -9.98
N ILE A 94 -7.24 4.40 -10.31
CA ILE A 94 -6.85 5.60 -9.53
C ILE A 94 -7.93 6.68 -9.57
N THR A 95 -8.75 6.71 -10.62
CA THR A 95 -9.84 7.69 -10.76
C THR A 95 -10.91 7.53 -9.68
N SER A 96 -10.99 6.39 -9.00
CA SER A 96 -11.91 6.15 -7.90
C SER A 96 -11.44 6.76 -6.58
N PHE A 97 -10.21 7.29 -6.53
CA PHE A 97 -9.61 7.83 -5.31
C PHE A 97 -9.32 9.30 -5.47
N SER A 98 -9.70 10.10 -4.47
CA SER A 98 -9.34 11.51 -4.42
C SER A 98 -7.89 11.72 -4.02
N GLN A 99 -7.37 10.87 -3.13
CA GLN A 99 -5.97 10.92 -2.70
C GLN A 99 -5.12 10.02 -3.60
N ARG A 100 -4.31 10.64 -4.44
CA ARG A 100 -3.42 9.96 -5.39
C ARG A 100 -1.94 10.06 -5.01
N ASP A 101 -1.64 10.81 -3.97
CA ASP A 101 -0.30 11.01 -3.44
C ASP A 101 -0.36 10.82 -1.93
N LEU A 102 0.32 9.79 -1.43
CA LEU A 102 0.33 9.48 -0.01
C LEU A 102 1.33 10.34 0.78
N GLY A 103 2.15 11.12 0.08
CA GLY A 103 3.02 12.11 0.70
C GLY A 103 4.34 11.58 1.25
N PHE A 104 4.71 10.32 0.98
CA PHE A 104 5.96 9.76 1.52
C PHE A 104 7.19 10.04 0.64
N LEU A 105 7.01 10.65 -0.51
CA LEU A 105 8.10 11.07 -1.39
C LEU A 105 8.05 12.58 -1.64
N SER A 106 9.22 13.20 -1.66
CA SER A 106 9.33 14.64 -1.96
C SER A 106 9.89 14.92 -3.35
#